data_1b18e0dfd42eb5c8de1c13e529dda965
#
_entry.id   1b18e0dfd42eb5c8de1c13e529dda965
#
_cell.length_a   1.000
_cell.length_b   1.000
_cell.length_c   1.000
_cell.angle_alpha   90.00
_cell.angle_beta   90.00
_cell.angle_gamma   90.00
#
_symmetry.space_group_name_H-M   'P 1'
#
loop_
_entity.id
_entity.type
_entity.pdbx_description
1 polymer ?
#
loop_
_entity_poly.entity_id
_entity_poly.type
_entity_poly.pdbx_seq_one_letter_code
_entity_poly.pdbx_strand_id
1 'polypeptide(L)'
;MAKRFPIPEFDHDELKSLDWTAPELLDLEAAARIVEAAGSGDTSVYGAYPVAASDGFLDSLSVRGDHRHALLCVMPAAGVTMLGRSYAWNIQRAVATPGADGPSTEMLLDWKTPRPMNTRLGPEEGIESPAAAMYLVLVHRYSDYWVANRTIADNAWASPSGSGFRVLSCDNDEIDDFHASVVSFYWGES
;
A
#
# COMPACT_ATOMS: atom_id res chain seq x y z
N MET A 1 -26.99 -0.09 11.21
CA MET A 1 -26.09 1.08 11.14
C MET A 1 -24.74 0.60 10.67
N ALA A 2 -24.30 1.03 9.51
CA ALA A 2 -22.93 0.74 9.07
C ALA A 2 -21.96 1.42 10.05
N LYS A 3 -21.09 0.65 10.71
CA LYS A 3 -20.02 1.22 11.54
C LYS A 3 -19.18 2.13 10.62
N ARG A 4 -19.22 3.42 10.88
CA ARG A 4 -18.28 4.36 10.26
C ARG A 4 -16.92 4.08 10.87
N PHE A 5 -16.03 3.52 10.09
CA PHE A 5 -14.62 3.40 10.49
C PHE A 5 -14.06 4.82 10.57
N PRO A 6 -13.50 5.23 11.71
CA PRO A 6 -12.79 6.48 11.76
C PRO A 6 -11.56 6.35 10.86
N ILE A 7 -11.54 7.14 9.81
CA ILE A 7 -10.37 7.28 8.94
C ILE A 7 -9.39 8.10 9.74
N PRO A 8 -8.15 7.61 9.97
CA PRO A 8 -7.14 8.45 10.56
C PRO A 8 -6.93 9.64 9.62
N GLU A 9 -7.39 10.79 10.04
CA GLU A 9 -7.08 12.04 9.39
C GLU A 9 -5.67 12.41 9.83
N PHE A 10 -4.73 12.42 8.88
CA PHE A 10 -3.44 13.05 9.10
C PHE A 10 -3.56 14.52 8.80
N ASP A 11 -3.03 15.31 9.70
CA ASP A 11 -2.69 16.67 9.40
C ASP A 11 -1.56 16.70 8.36
N HIS A 12 -1.63 17.63 7.42
CA HIS A 12 -0.60 17.82 6.41
C HIS A 12 0.78 18.10 7.03
N ASP A 13 0.82 18.81 8.14
CA ASP A 13 2.05 19.08 8.87
C ASP A 13 2.61 17.81 9.55
N GLU A 14 1.74 16.93 10.02
CA GLU A 14 2.14 15.61 10.56
C GLU A 14 2.80 14.76 9.47
N LEU A 15 2.20 14.71 8.28
CA LEU A 15 2.76 13.99 7.13
C LEU A 15 4.12 14.55 6.70
N LYS A 16 4.29 15.87 6.69
CA LYS A 16 5.57 16.53 6.39
C LYS A 16 6.67 16.20 7.40
N SER A 17 6.29 15.98 8.65
CA SER A 17 7.25 15.72 9.74
C SER A 17 7.83 14.32 9.72
N LEU A 18 7.28 13.39 8.92
CA LEU A 18 7.78 12.04 8.80
C LEU A 18 9.13 12.00 8.07
N ASP A 19 9.94 11.00 8.39
CA ASP A 19 11.19 10.74 7.68
C ASP A 19 10.88 10.06 6.32
N TRP A 20 10.96 10.84 5.25
CA TRP A 20 10.75 10.38 3.88
C TRP A 20 12.04 9.89 3.20
N THR A 21 13.07 9.56 3.96
CA THR A 21 14.28 8.93 3.41
C THR A 21 13.92 7.63 2.70
N ALA A 22 14.60 7.35 1.58
CA ALA A 22 14.38 6.11 0.84
C ALA A 22 14.56 4.90 1.76
N PRO A 23 13.59 3.99 1.80
CA PRO A 23 13.65 2.83 2.69
C PRO A 23 14.76 1.86 2.29
N GLU A 24 15.29 1.15 3.27
CA GLU A 24 16.14 -0.02 3.00
C GLU A 24 15.27 -1.14 2.41
N LEU A 25 15.68 -1.63 1.23
CA LEU A 25 14.94 -2.67 0.54
C LEU A 25 15.33 -4.05 1.08
N LEU A 26 14.34 -4.90 1.31
CA LEU A 26 14.57 -6.30 1.62
C LEU A 26 15.13 -7.03 0.39
N ASP A 27 16.07 -7.93 0.62
CA ASP A 27 16.49 -8.89 -0.40
C ASP A 27 15.42 -9.96 -0.64
N LEU A 28 15.56 -10.69 -1.74
CA LEU A 28 14.59 -11.72 -2.13
C LEU A 28 14.49 -12.86 -1.11
N GLU A 29 15.57 -13.19 -0.43
CA GLU A 29 15.58 -14.26 0.58
C GLU A 29 14.82 -13.84 1.83
N ALA A 30 15.03 -12.62 2.31
CA ALA A 30 14.29 -12.06 3.45
C ALA A 30 12.79 -11.93 3.13
N ALA A 31 12.45 -11.48 1.94
CA ALA A 31 11.06 -11.40 1.48
C ALA A 31 10.39 -12.78 1.43
N ALA A 32 11.07 -13.78 0.90
CA ALA A 32 10.56 -15.16 0.84
C ALA A 32 10.33 -15.76 2.24
N ARG A 33 11.23 -15.50 3.19
CA ARG A 33 11.06 -15.95 4.59
C ARG A 33 9.82 -15.34 5.26
N ILE A 34 9.52 -14.08 5.00
CA ILE A 34 8.32 -13.41 5.52
C ILE A 34 7.05 -14.09 4.96
N VAL A 35 7.01 -14.34 3.67
CA VAL A 35 5.87 -15.01 3.02
C VAL A 35 5.68 -16.44 3.54
N GLU A 36 6.76 -17.18 3.71
CA GLU A 36 6.74 -18.54 4.26
C GLU A 36 6.25 -18.56 5.71
N ALA A 37 6.74 -17.64 6.56
CA ALA A 37 6.29 -17.52 7.94
C ALA A 37 4.79 -17.21 8.02
N ALA A 38 4.30 -16.28 7.23
CA ALA A 38 2.86 -15.97 7.16
C ALA A 38 2.04 -17.16 6.67
N GLY A 39 2.50 -17.87 5.65
CA GLY A 39 1.88 -19.10 5.14
C GLY A 39 1.84 -20.23 6.17
N SER A 40 2.75 -20.23 7.14
CA SER A 40 2.78 -21.15 8.27
C SER A 40 1.93 -20.70 9.47
N GLY A 41 1.25 -19.57 9.37
CA GLY A 41 0.35 -19.04 10.39
C GLY A 41 0.97 -18.03 11.36
N ASP A 42 2.16 -17.53 11.09
CA ASP A 42 2.78 -16.46 11.88
C ASP A 42 2.15 -15.09 11.52
N THR A 43 1.23 -14.64 12.34
CA THR A 43 0.53 -13.36 12.14
C THR A 43 1.38 -12.14 12.51
N SER A 44 2.50 -12.33 13.20
CA SER A 44 3.40 -11.24 13.60
C SER A 44 4.13 -10.59 12.42
N VAL A 45 4.18 -11.29 11.28
CA VAL A 45 4.80 -10.79 10.06
C VAL A 45 3.83 -10.05 9.12
N TYR A 46 2.57 -9.92 9.48
CA TYR A 46 1.63 -9.13 8.68
C TYR A 46 2.07 -7.67 8.64
N GLY A 47 2.11 -7.11 7.44
CA GLY A 47 2.56 -5.74 7.21
C GLY A 47 3.01 -5.49 5.78
N ALA A 48 3.63 -4.33 5.57
CA ALA A 48 4.22 -3.92 4.30
C ALA A 48 5.74 -3.82 4.44
N TYR A 49 6.44 -4.30 3.41
CA TYR A 49 7.90 -4.38 3.38
C TYR A 49 8.43 -3.88 2.05
N PRO A 50 9.33 -2.88 2.04
CA PRO A 50 9.93 -2.39 0.80
C PRO A 50 10.78 -3.46 0.12
N VAL A 51 10.53 -3.70 -1.15
CA VAL A 51 11.27 -4.66 -1.98
C VAL A 51 11.62 -4.03 -3.33
N ALA A 52 12.68 -4.52 -3.96
CA ALA A 52 13.00 -4.10 -5.32
C ALA A 52 11.88 -4.52 -6.29
N ALA A 53 11.42 -3.59 -7.11
CA ALA A 53 10.53 -3.90 -8.21
C ALA A 53 11.35 -4.11 -9.49
N SER A 54 11.02 -5.15 -10.27
CA SER A 54 11.66 -5.33 -11.57
C SER A 54 11.23 -4.23 -12.54
N ASP A 55 12.13 -3.85 -13.44
CA ASP A 55 11.82 -2.87 -14.47
C ASP A 55 10.64 -3.30 -15.35
N GLY A 56 10.58 -4.57 -15.73
CA GLY A 56 9.48 -5.11 -16.51
C GLY A 56 8.12 -5.01 -15.80
N PHE A 57 8.09 -5.17 -14.48
CA PHE A 57 6.87 -5.00 -13.70
C PHE A 57 6.40 -3.54 -13.70
N LEU A 58 7.28 -2.60 -13.41
CA LEU A 58 6.94 -1.18 -13.42
C LEU A 58 6.58 -0.68 -14.82
N ASP A 59 7.28 -1.16 -15.85
CA ASP A 59 6.97 -0.84 -17.25
C ASP A 59 5.59 -1.36 -17.67
N SER A 60 5.19 -2.53 -17.18
CA SER A 60 3.84 -3.07 -17.41
C SER A 60 2.73 -2.19 -16.84
N LEU A 61 3.04 -1.43 -15.79
CA LEU A 61 2.13 -0.44 -15.17
C LEU A 61 2.30 0.97 -15.75
N SER A 62 3.18 1.15 -16.75
CA SER A 62 3.55 2.46 -17.32
C SER A 62 4.11 3.43 -16.28
N VAL A 63 4.88 2.94 -15.32
CA VAL A 63 5.46 3.71 -14.22
C VAL A 63 6.87 4.15 -14.55
N ARG A 64 7.16 5.42 -14.32
CA ARG A 64 8.46 6.07 -14.48
C ARG A 64 8.97 6.60 -13.12
N GLY A 65 10.14 7.18 -13.12
CA GLY A 65 10.76 7.82 -11.95
C GLY A 65 11.85 6.98 -11.29
N ASP A 66 12.48 7.56 -10.28
CA ASP A 66 13.68 6.99 -9.64
C ASP A 66 13.35 6.04 -8.49
N HIS A 67 12.14 6.12 -7.93
CA HIS A 67 11.69 5.25 -6.84
C HIS A 67 11.19 3.91 -7.39
N ARG A 68 12.13 3.02 -7.73
CA ARG A 68 11.83 1.73 -8.37
C ARG A 68 11.70 0.61 -7.34
N HIS A 69 10.80 0.79 -6.40
CA HIS A 69 10.47 -0.23 -5.41
C HIS A 69 8.96 -0.45 -5.33
N ALA A 70 8.59 -1.62 -4.84
CA ALA A 70 7.24 -1.97 -4.47
C ALA A 70 7.19 -2.28 -2.98
N LEU A 71 5.99 -2.42 -2.45
CA LEU A 71 5.79 -2.93 -1.11
C LEU A 71 5.23 -4.34 -1.19
N LEU A 72 5.93 -5.29 -0.59
CA LEU A 72 5.39 -6.61 -0.33
C LEU A 72 4.43 -6.48 0.85
N CYS A 73 3.14 -6.63 0.59
CA CYS A 73 2.10 -6.62 1.62
C CYS A 73 1.70 -8.04 1.95
N VAL A 74 1.80 -8.40 3.22
CA VAL A 74 1.45 -9.73 3.75
C VAL A 74 0.29 -9.57 4.72
N MET A 75 -0.79 -10.32 4.50
CA MET A 75 -2.08 -10.12 5.15
C MET A 75 -2.88 -11.42 5.24
N PRO A 76 -3.97 -11.47 6.03
CA PRO A 76 -4.84 -12.64 6.04
C PRO A 76 -5.47 -12.93 4.68
N ALA A 77 -5.47 -14.20 4.26
CA ALA A 77 -6.13 -14.62 3.01
C ALA A 77 -7.67 -14.55 3.10
N ALA A 78 -8.22 -14.50 4.29
CA ALA A 78 -9.68 -14.40 4.52
C ALA A 78 -10.31 -13.08 4.03
N GLY A 79 -9.49 -12.16 3.61
CA GLY A 79 -9.88 -10.88 3.03
C GLY A 79 -9.56 -9.69 3.91
N VAL A 80 -9.18 -8.63 3.26
CA VAL A 80 -8.71 -7.38 3.83
C VAL A 80 -9.43 -6.22 3.16
N THR A 81 -9.78 -5.20 3.90
CA THR A 81 -10.25 -3.95 3.33
C THR A 81 -9.07 -3.03 3.09
N MET A 82 -8.93 -2.56 1.85
CA MET A 82 -7.98 -1.54 1.46
C MET A 82 -8.71 -0.20 1.36
N LEU A 83 -8.27 0.78 2.11
CA LEU A 83 -8.85 2.10 2.18
C LEU A 83 -7.80 3.14 1.79
N GLY A 84 -8.06 3.94 0.78
CA GLY A 84 -7.14 4.95 0.30
C GLY A 84 -7.68 6.36 0.38
N ARG A 85 -6.82 7.29 0.72
CA ARG A 85 -7.09 8.73 0.72
C ARG A 85 -5.91 9.50 0.14
N SER A 86 -6.21 10.50 -0.68
CA SER A 86 -5.21 11.43 -1.20
C SER A 86 -5.36 12.81 -0.57
N TYR A 87 -4.22 13.41 -0.26
CA TYR A 87 -4.07 14.81 0.12
C TYR A 87 -3.35 15.59 -1.00
N ALA A 88 -3.11 14.91 -2.13
CA ALA A 88 -2.38 15.45 -3.27
C ALA A 88 -3.31 16.11 -4.27
N TRP A 89 -2.82 17.16 -4.94
CA TRP A 89 -3.51 17.77 -6.09
C TRP A 89 -3.54 16.87 -7.32
N ASN A 90 -2.50 16.06 -7.49
CA ASN A 90 -2.41 15.09 -8.57
C ASN A 90 -3.21 13.84 -8.24
N ILE A 91 -3.77 13.22 -9.26
CA ILE A 91 -4.42 11.93 -9.10
C ILE A 91 -3.36 10.91 -8.68
N GLN A 92 -3.64 10.21 -7.60
CA GLN A 92 -2.84 9.12 -7.08
C GLN A 92 -3.45 7.79 -7.50
N ARG A 93 -2.62 6.77 -7.67
CA ARG A 93 -3.07 5.41 -8.00
C ARG A 93 -2.34 4.41 -7.11
N ALA A 94 -3.11 3.57 -6.47
CA ALA A 94 -2.61 2.39 -5.76
C ALA A 94 -2.90 1.15 -6.63
N VAL A 95 -1.88 0.36 -6.91
CA VAL A 95 -2.00 -0.89 -7.66
C VAL A 95 -1.53 -2.02 -6.76
N ALA A 96 -2.44 -2.91 -6.42
CA ALA A 96 -2.16 -4.14 -5.68
C ALA A 96 -2.28 -5.34 -6.61
N THR A 97 -1.23 -6.18 -6.67
CA THR A 97 -1.19 -7.36 -7.54
C THR A 97 -0.51 -8.53 -6.84
N PRO A 98 -0.98 -9.78 -7.05
CA PRO A 98 -0.30 -10.96 -6.51
C PRO A 98 1.03 -11.26 -7.23
N GLY A 99 1.29 -10.64 -8.36
CA GLY A 99 2.48 -10.81 -9.17
C GLY A 99 2.28 -10.34 -10.61
N ALA A 100 3.30 -10.55 -11.45
CA ALA A 100 3.28 -10.07 -12.84
C ALA A 100 2.14 -10.68 -13.69
N ASP A 101 1.73 -11.91 -13.39
CA ASP A 101 0.73 -12.67 -14.15
C ASP A 101 -0.65 -12.71 -13.48
N GLY A 102 -0.80 -12.06 -12.32
CA GLY A 102 -2.05 -12.07 -11.56
C GLY A 102 -2.94 -10.85 -11.83
N PRO A 103 -4.23 -10.93 -11.48
CA PRO A 103 -5.14 -9.81 -11.62
C PRO A 103 -4.76 -8.69 -10.67
N SER A 104 -4.68 -7.45 -11.18
CA SER A 104 -4.43 -6.27 -10.36
C SER A 104 -5.75 -5.70 -9.82
N THR A 105 -5.70 -5.21 -8.58
CA THR A 105 -6.73 -4.34 -8.03
C THR A 105 -6.19 -2.92 -8.03
N GLU A 106 -6.91 -2.01 -8.65
CA GLU A 106 -6.51 -0.61 -8.76
C GLU A 106 -7.47 0.31 -8.01
N MET A 107 -6.89 1.31 -7.38
CA MET A 107 -7.62 2.34 -6.67
C MET A 107 -7.10 3.70 -7.08
N LEU A 108 -7.96 4.52 -7.68
CA LEU A 108 -7.66 5.92 -7.96
C LEU A 108 -8.02 6.77 -6.74
N LEU A 109 -7.07 7.56 -6.29
CA LEU A 109 -7.20 8.44 -5.15
C LEU A 109 -7.20 9.90 -5.64
N ASP A 110 -8.33 10.57 -5.46
CA ASP A 110 -8.50 11.97 -5.83
C ASP A 110 -8.83 12.78 -4.56
N TRP A 111 -8.09 13.84 -4.31
CA TRP A 111 -8.31 14.73 -3.17
C TRP A 111 -9.70 15.39 -3.18
N LYS A 112 -10.32 15.55 -4.35
CA LYS A 112 -11.68 16.07 -4.52
C LYS A 112 -12.75 15.09 -4.05
N THR A 113 -12.40 13.83 -3.90
CA THR A 113 -13.34 12.81 -3.44
C THR A 113 -13.49 12.93 -1.92
N PRO A 114 -14.66 13.36 -1.40
CA PRO A 114 -14.84 13.62 0.03
C PRO A 114 -14.85 12.33 0.88
N ARG A 115 -14.85 11.17 0.22
CA ARG A 115 -14.82 9.86 0.86
C ARG A 115 -13.59 9.10 0.39
N PRO A 116 -12.93 8.39 1.31
CA PRO A 116 -11.84 7.51 0.90
C PRO A 116 -12.37 6.44 -0.04
N MET A 117 -11.54 6.09 -1.00
CA MET A 117 -11.78 4.92 -1.83
C MET A 117 -11.64 3.67 -0.97
N ASN A 118 -12.53 2.73 -1.19
CA ASN A 118 -12.60 1.49 -0.43
C ASN A 118 -12.73 0.31 -1.41
N THR A 119 -11.90 -0.69 -1.22
CA THR A 119 -12.02 -1.96 -1.95
C THR A 119 -11.67 -3.13 -1.02
N ARG A 120 -12.21 -4.31 -1.35
CA ARG A 120 -11.90 -5.52 -0.61
C ARG A 120 -10.95 -6.39 -1.42
N LEU A 121 -9.90 -6.86 -0.76
CA LEU A 121 -8.95 -7.83 -1.30
C LEU A 121 -9.25 -9.20 -0.69
N GLY A 122 -9.42 -10.22 -1.54
CA GLY A 122 -9.77 -11.57 -1.10
C GLY A 122 -11.19 -11.70 -0.46
N PRO A 123 -11.55 -12.91 0.01
CA PRO A 123 -10.80 -14.14 -0.15
C PRO A 123 -10.76 -14.57 -1.64
N GLU A 124 -9.64 -15.13 -2.06
CA GLU A 124 -9.55 -15.77 -3.37
C GLU A 124 -10.02 -17.23 -3.26
N GLU A 125 -10.85 -17.64 -4.18
CA GLU A 125 -11.33 -19.03 -4.24
C GLU A 125 -10.16 -19.99 -4.47
N GLY A 126 -10.08 -21.06 -3.69
CA GLY A 126 -9.08 -22.10 -3.84
C GLY A 126 -7.74 -21.85 -3.14
N ILE A 127 -7.58 -20.75 -2.40
CA ILE A 127 -6.39 -20.52 -1.57
C ILE A 127 -6.60 -21.18 -0.21
N GLU A 128 -5.82 -22.22 0.07
CA GLU A 128 -5.82 -22.90 1.39
C GLU A 128 -4.86 -22.25 2.40
N SER A 129 -4.00 -21.34 1.96
CA SER A 129 -3.06 -20.65 2.84
C SER A 129 -3.78 -19.69 3.80
N PRO A 130 -3.35 -19.59 5.08
CA PRO A 130 -3.90 -18.62 6.03
C PRO A 130 -3.54 -17.18 5.68
N ALA A 131 -2.52 -16.96 4.85
CA ALA A 131 -2.04 -15.64 4.46
C ALA A 131 -1.97 -15.49 2.94
N ALA A 132 -2.14 -14.25 2.51
CA ALA A 132 -1.91 -13.80 1.15
C ALA A 132 -0.75 -12.80 1.09
N ALA A 133 -0.01 -12.81 -0.01
CA ALA A 133 1.03 -11.84 -0.30
C ALA A 133 0.67 -11.09 -1.58
N MET A 134 0.81 -9.78 -1.55
CA MET A 134 0.56 -8.90 -2.69
C MET A 134 1.66 -7.85 -2.80
N TYR A 135 1.91 -7.39 -4.01
CA TYR A 135 2.77 -6.25 -4.26
C TYR A 135 1.92 -5.00 -4.44
N LEU A 136 2.27 -3.94 -3.73
CA LEU A 136 1.64 -2.64 -3.82
C LEU A 136 2.61 -1.63 -4.43
N VAL A 137 2.14 -0.93 -5.44
CA VAL A 137 2.83 0.22 -6.03
C VAL A 137 1.95 1.44 -5.90
N LEU A 138 2.52 2.53 -5.40
CA LEU A 138 1.86 3.83 -5.28
C LEU A 138 2.51 4.81 -6.25
N VAL A 139 1.68 5.42 -7.07
CA VAL A 139 2.11 6.31 -8.14
C VAL A 139 1.22 7.55 -8.22
N HIS A 140 1.75 8.63 -8.75
CA HIS A 140 0.99 9.83 -9.07
C HIS A 140 1.02 10.10 -10.58
N ARG A 141 0.02 10.79 -11.07
CA ARG A 141 -0.06 11.18 -12.47
C ARG A 141 0.71 12.47 -12.70
N TYR A 142 1.63 12.41 -13.63
CA TYR A 142 2.35 13.58 -14.13
C TYR A 142 2.17 13.66 -15.64
N SER A 143 1.47 14.70 -16.14
CA SER A 143 1.08 14.81 -17.54
C SER A 143 0.29 13.58 -18.02
N ASP A 144 0.85 12.77 -18.90
CA ASP A 144 0.23 11.57 -19.50
C ASP A 144 0.82 10.23 -19.01
N TYR A 145 1.71 10.28 -18.00
CA TYR A 145 2.35 9.08 -17.44
C TYR A 145 2.29 9.04 -15.91
N TRP A 146 2.61 7.89 -15.36
CA TRP A 146 2.65 7.63 -13.92
C TRP A 146 4.08 7.68 -13.40
N VAL A 147 4.26 8.26 -12.23
CA VAL A 147 5.56 8.36 -11.55
C VAL A 147 5.45 7.67 -10.19
N ALA A 148 6.45 6.85 -9.86
CA ALA A 148 6.50 6.15 -8.58
C ALA A 148 6.70 7.14 -7.41
N ASN A 149 5.92 6.93 -6.36
CA ASN A 149 5.99 7.71 -5.12
C ASN A 149 7.07 7.16 -4.18
N ARG A 150 7.60 8.02 -3.33
CA ARG A 150 8.25 7.57 -2.09
C ARG A 150 7.21 7.00 -1.15
N THR A 151 7.56 5.96 -0.41
CA THR A 151 6.64 5.27 0.49
C THR A 151 7.25 5.02 1.85
N ILE A 152 6.41 5.06 2.87
CA ILE A 152 6.73 4.64 4.25
C ILE A 152 5.72 3.55 4.64
N ALA A 153 6.21 2.41 5.12
CA ALA A 153 5.38 1.38 5.71
C ALA A 153 5.22 1.63 7.21
N ASP A 154 3.99 1.66 7.70
CA ASP A 154 3.68 1.77 9.12
C ASP A 154 2.98 0.49 9.60
N ASN A 155 3.79 -0.45 10.00
CA ASN A 155 3.34 -1.77 10.49
C ASN A 155 2.94 -1.74 11.98
N ALA A 156 3.20 -0.63 12.67
CA ALA A 156 2.77 -0.44 14.04
C ALA A 156 1.33 0.08 14.16
N TRP A 157 0.77 0.55 13.05
CA TRP A 157 -0.61 1.01 13.03
C TRP A 157 -1.59 -0.15 13.21
N ALA A 158 -2.63 0.11 13.99
CA ALA A 158 -3.76 -0.78 14.12
C ALA A 158 -5.07 -0.05 13.87
N SER A 159 -5.99 -0.70 13.18
CA SER A 159 -7.33 -0.15 12.98
C SER A 159 -8.08 -0.07 14.31
N PRO A 160 -8.89 0.98 14.55
CA PRO A 160 -9.77 1.05 15.72
C PRO A 160 -10.78 -0.11 15.82
N SER A 161 -11.00 -0.82 14.71
CA SER A 161 -11.99 -1.91 14.62
C SER A 161 -11.36 -3.30 14.41
N GLY A 162 -10.03 -3.41 14.47
CA GLY A 162 -9.32 -4.66 14.24
C GLY A 162 -7.83 -4.43 14.02
N SER A 163 -7.19 -5.43 13.45
CA SER A 163 -5.78 -5.37 13.08
C SER A 163 -5.58 -4.73 11.72
N GLY A 164 -4.38 -4.23 11.45
CA GLY A 164 -4.06 -3.64 10.17
C GLY A 164 -2.65 -3.10 10.10
N PHE A 165 -2.32 -2.53 8.95
CA PHE A 165 -1.14 -1.71 8.70
C PHE A 165 -1.49 -0.65 7.68
N ARG A 166 -0.63 0.34 7.53
CA ARG A 166 -0.82 1.39 6.52
C ARG A 166 0.46 1.72 5.79
N VAL A 167 0.27 2.27 4.60
CA VAL A 167 1.33 2.79 3.76
C VAL A 167 1.05 4.26 3.50
N LEU A 168 2.07 5.06 3.70
CA LEU A 168 2.05 6.49 3.38
C LEU A 168 2.92 6.71 2.16
N SER A 169 2.49 7.57 1.26
CA SER A 169 3.27 7.92 0.07
C SER A 169 3.33 9.42 -0.14
N CYS A 170 4.43 9.88 -0.75
CA CYS A 170 4.68 11.27 -1.09
C CYS A 170 5.08 11.36 -2.55
N ASP A 171 4.48 12.28 -3.30
CA ASP A 171 4.73 12.49 -4.73
C ASP A 171 5.71 13.63 -5.00
N ASN A 172 6.12 14.37 -3.98
CA ASN A 172 7.03 15.50 -4.12
C ASN A 172 8.12 15.50 -3.05
N ASP A 173 9.32 15.90 -3.46
CA ASP A 173 10.48 16.03 -2.59
C ASP A 173 10.62 17.45 -2.00
N GLU A 174 9.85 18.42 -2.51
CA GLU A 174 9.89 19.80 -2.08
C GLU A 174 8.94 20.06 -0.91
N ILE A 175 9.46 20.61 0.18
CA ILE A 175 8.71 20.83 1.42
C ILE A 175 7.53 21.80 1.21
N ASP A 176 7.67 22.76 0.29
CA ASP A 176 6.64 23.79 0.04
C ASP A 176 5.49 23.28 -0.83
N ASP A 177 5.69 22.20 -1.57
CA ASP A 177 4.70 21.58 -2.45
C ASP A 177 4.52 20.09 -2.15
N PHE A 178 4.45 19.77 -0.88
CA PHE A 178 4.35 18.40 -0.38
C PHE A 178 2.93 17.84 -0.56
N HIS A 179 2.85 16.73 -1.26
CA HIS A 179 1.61 16.00 -1.46
C HIS A 179 1.74 14.54 -1.05
N ALA A 180 0.76 14.06 -0.32
CA ALA A 180 0.77 12.70 0.22
C ALA A 180 -0.52 11.94 -0.03
N SER A 181 -0.42 10.63 0.02
CA SER A 181 -1.56 9.73 0.10
C SER A 181 -1.34 8.67 1.18
N VAL A 182 -2.43 8.13 1.70
CA VAL A 182 -2.42 7.09 2.73
C VAL A 182 -3.28 5.95 2.26
N VAL A 183 -2.75 4.73 2.30
CA VAL A 183 -3.49 3.50 2.03
C VAL A 183 -3.41 2.62 3.27
N SER A 184 -4.55 2.32 3.85
CA SER A 184 -4.68 1.47 5.02
C SER A 184 -5.24 0.11 4.63
N PHE A 185 -4.66 -0.94 5.19
CA PHE A 185 -5.13 -2.32 5.08
C PHE A 185 -5.59 -2.75 6.45
N TYR A 186 -6.80 -3.27 6.55
CA TYR A 186 -7.32 -3.71 7.83
C TYR A 186 -8.29 -4.89 7.70
N TRP A 187 -8.37 -5.67 8.78
CA TRP A 187 -9.27 -6.80 8.93
C TRP A 187 -9.83 -6.83 10.34
N GLY A 188 -11.05 -7.30 10.48
CA GLY A 188 -11.69 -7.47 11.78
C GLY A 188 -11.11 -8.66 12.52
N GLU A 189 -11.25 -8.66 13.86
CA GLU A 189 -11.07 -9.87 14.65
C GLU A 189 -12.15 -10.88 14.25
N SER A 190 -11.73 -12.07 13.91
CA SER A 190 -12.62 -13.20 13.63
C SER A 190 -13.20 -13.77 14.91
#